data_340173f1705effad6cec53dc74290083
#
_entry.id   340173f1705effad6cec53dc74290083
#
_cell.length_a   1.000
_cell.length_b   1.000
_cell.length_c   1.000
_cell.angle_alpha   90.00
_cell.angle_beta   90.00
_cell.angle_gamma   90.00
#
_symmetry.space_group_name_H-M   'P 1'
#
loop_
_entity.id
_entity.type
_entity.pdbx_description
1 polymer ?
#
loop_
_entity_poly.entity_id
_entity_poly.type
_entity_poly.pdbx_seq_one_letter_code
_entity_poly.pdbx_strand_id
1 'polypeptide(L)' 'MKVNLGCGVEILEGYVNVDVRQLPGVDIVC' A
#
# COMPACT_ATOMS: atom_id res chain seq x y z
N MET A 1 -3.31 -4.74 -13.24
CA MET A 1 -3.27 -4.41 -11.80
C MET A 1 -1.88 -3.91 -11.44
N LYS A 2 -1.82 -2.84 -10.69
CA LYS A 2 -0.54 -2.29 -10.22
C LYS A 2 -0.47 -2.42 -8.72
N VAL A 3 0.67 -2.92 -8.23
CA VAL A 3 0.86 -3.18 -6.80
C VAL A 3 2.06 -2.37 -6.30
N ASN A 4 1.85 -1.65 -5.21
CA ASN A 4 2.89 -0.86 -4.55
C ASN A 4 3.32 -1.58 -3.28
N LEU A 5 4.34 -2.43 -3.38
CA LEU A 5 4.83 -3.24 -2.26
C LEU A 5 5.69 -2.40 -1.33
N GLY A 6 5.50 -2.57 -0.03
CA GLY A 6 6.24 -1.83 0.97
C GLY A 6 5.97 -0.34 0.90
N CYS A 7 4.70 0.01 0.70
CA CYS A 7 4.33 1.39 0.40
C CYS A 7 4.64 2.36 1.54
N GLY A 8 4.57 1.87 2.81
CA GLY A 8 4.74 2.78 3.94
C GLY A 8 3.75 3.93 3.84
N VAL A 9 4.26 5.17 3.82
CA VAL A 9 3.43 6.36 3.66
C VAL A 9 3.35 6.83 2.20
N GLU A 10 4.05 6.13 1.30
CA GLU A 10 4.05 6.48 -0.13
C GLU A 10 2.88 5.79 -0.83
N ILE A 11 1.70 6.31 -0.59
CA ILE A 11 0.48 5.77 -1.17
C ILE A 11 0.36 6.26 -2.60
N LEU A 12 0.18 5.32 -3.55
CA LEU A 12 0.04 5.65 -4.96
C LEU A 12 -1.41 5.43 -5.39
N GLU A 13 -1.99 6.46 -5.97
CA GLU A 13 -3.34 6.37 -6.50
C GLU A 13 -3.36 5.42 -7.70
N GLY A 14 -4.36 4.56 -7.75
CA GLY A 14 -4.48 3.58 -8.83
C GLY A 14 -3.70 2.30 -8.59
N TYR A 15 -2.96 2.23 -7.47
CA TYR A 15 -2.22 1.04 -7.09
C TYR A 15 -2.90 0.34 -5.92
N VAL A 16 -2.63 -0.96 -5.80
CA VAL A 16 -2.96 -1.69 -4.57
C VAL A 16 -1.76 -1.48 -3.65
N ASN A 17 -1.96 -0.72 -2.57
CA ASN A 17 -0.88 -0.37 -1.65
C ASN A 17 -0.77 -1.41 -0.56
N VAL A 18 0.39 -2.04 -0.45
CA VAL A 18 0.63 -3.17 0.45
C VAL A 18 1.79 -2.83 1.38
N ASP A 19 1.58 -3.07 2.67
CA ASP A 19 2.64 -2.89 3.67
C ASP A 19 2.41 -3.87 4.80
N VAL A 20 3.45 -4.12 5.60
CA VAL A 20 3.34 -4.97 6.78
C VAL A 20 2.61 -4.25 7.90
N ARG A 21 2.54 -2.92 7.84
CA ARG A 21 1.92 -2.09 8.87
C ARG A 21 0.56 -1.58 8.40
N GLN A 22 -0.37 -1.47 9.34
CA GLN A 22 -1.68 -0.90 9.09
C GLN A 22 -1.56 0.62 9.14
N LEU A 23 -1.37 1.25 7.99
CA LEU A 23 -1.24 2.69 7.88
C LEU A 23 -2.37 3.25 7.01
N PRO A 24 -2.67 4.57 7.14
CA PRO A 24 -3.69 5.18 6.28
C PRO A 24 -3.33 5.00 4.81
N GLY A 25 -4.28 4.54 4.01
CA GLY A 25 -4.09 4.33 2.59
C GLY A 25 -3.59 2.95 2.21
N VAL A 26 -3.17 2.14 3.18
CA VAL A 26 -2.74 0.76 2.91
C VAL A 26 -3.98 -0.08 2.62
N ASP A 27 -3.98 -0.75 1.47
CA ASP A 27 -5.11 -1.58 1.06
C ASP A 27 -5.00 -2.99 1.64
N ILE A 28 -3.79 -3.52 1.67
CA ILE A 28 -3.54 -4.88 2.15
C ILE A 28 -2.37 -4.85 3.13
N VAL A 29 -2.58 -5.40 4.32
CA VAL A 29 -1.52 -5.60 5.31
C VAL A 29 -0.98 -7.01 5.14
N CYS A 30 0.27 -7.11 4.80
CA CYS A 30 0.86 -8.43 4.54
C CYS A 30 2.33 -8.48 4.94
#